data_81dd50511b6ea1a04cc227c1c85c8f55
#
_entry.id   81dd50511b6ea1a04cc227c1c85c8f55
#
_cell.length_a   1.000
_cell.length_b   1.000
_cell.length_c   1.000
_cell.angle_alpha   90.00
_cell.angle_beta   90.00
_cell.angle_gamma   90.00
#
_symmetry.space_group_name_H-M   'P 1'
#
loop_
_entity.id
_entity.type
_entity.pdbx_description
1 polymer ?
#
loop_
_entity_poly.entity_id
_entity_poly.type
_entity_poly.pdbx_seq_one_letter_code
_entity_poly.pdbx_strand_id
1 'polypeptide(L)'
;MLKHLYIKNYTLIDQLDIAFHSGFSVITGETGAGKSIILGAIGLLLGNRADSKQIKQGEKKCTIEAHFDLSNYGFESFFEEQDIDFEPEDTIVRRELTATGKSRAFINDTPVSLQMMRALGEQLIDIHSQHQNLLLQKDDFQLNVVDIIAQDTKELAAYRSAYQDYKEAERRLSDMKEQISKAQENEEFMRFQFNELDNAGLIEGRQEELEQESETLSHSEDIKTAFYEADNLLNDDDNGVIRKLGQSLDSLGNIEKVYPKAQELVQRLSSVHIELKDIAGEIGSEVENIDFDPSRLDSINQQLDLLNTLEQKYHVSTEKELIEIRDNIAYQLKNIDNSDEELEILEQEVKTKLTTCEKQAEKLTALRRKAAKIVEEQMSSRLIPLGIPNVRFKVDLSPKPLTMDGADKIQFLFSANTSTAMEPVAQVASGGEIARVMLSLKAMVSGAVKLPTIIFDEIDTGVSGKIAQKMALIMQEMGNNNRQVISITHLPQIAALGSSHYKVEKEETAEGTRSHMRELTQEQRVNEIAQMLSGADVSDAALQNARELLDLSKKK
;
A
#
# COMPACT_ATOMS: atom_id res chain seq x y z
N MET A 1 21.39 -13.67 -21.40
CA MET A 1 21.07 -14.03 -22.81
C MET A 1 20.46 -15.42 -22.85
N LEU A 2 19.47 -15.65 -23.69
CA LEU A 2 18.90 -16.99 -23.93
C LEU A 2 19.95 -17.88 -24.59
N LYS A 3 20.39 -18.95 -23.92
CA LYS A 3 21.39 -19.91 -24.41
C LYS A 3 20.75 -21.13 -25.05
N HIS A 4 19.66 -21.58 -24.46
CA HIS A 4 19.06 -22.82 -24.85
C HIS A 4 17.53 -22.81 -24.65
N LEU A 5 16.77 -23.38 -25.56
CA LEU A 5 15.32 -23.53 -25.47
C LEU A 5 14.93 -24.98 -25.70
N TYR A 6 14.33 -25.60 -24.73
CA TYR A 6 13.76 -26.92 -24.78
C TYR A 6 12.23 -26.86 -24.70
N ILE A 7 11.56 -27.51 -25.67
CA ILE A 7 10.09 -27.58 -25.71
C ILE A 7 9.71 -29.04 -25.93
N LYS A 8 8.78 -29.56 -25.14
CA LYS A 8 8.26 -30.92 -25.29
C LYS A 8 6.74 -30.94 -25.23
N ASN A 9 6.10 -31.59 -26.19
CA ASN A 9 4.66 -31.80 -26.28
C ASN A 9 3.84 -30.49 -26.27
N TYR A 10 4.27 -29.50 -27.05
CA TYR A 10 3.61 -28.22 -27.17
C TYR A 10 3.02 -28.00 -28.57
N THR A 11 1.71 -27.92 -28.67
CA THR A 11 0.96 -27.78 -29.94
C THR A 11 1.44 -28.73 -31.02
N LEU A 12 2.16 -28.27 -32.08
CA LEU A 12 2.72 -29.05 -33.16
C LEU A 12 4.17 -29.49 -32.90
N ILE A 13 4.76 -29.13 -31.77
CA ILE A 13 6.13 -29.49 -31.42
C ILE A 13 6.11 -30.73 -30.53
N ASP A 14 6.69 -31.83 -31.01
CA ASP A 14 6.93 -33.02 -30.19
C ASP A 14 8.07 -32.79 -29.22
N GLN A 15 9.23 -32.46 -29.79
CA GLN A 15 10.41 -32.08 -29.05
C GLN A 15 11.21 -31.10 -29.90
N LEU A 16 11.61 -30.00 -29.26
CA LEU A 16 12.55 -29.04 -29.78
C LEU A 16 13.66 -28.87 -28.74
N ASP A 17 14.88 -28.89 -29.20
CA ASP A 17 16.08 -28.70 -28.40
C ASP A 17 17.05 -27.85 -29.23
N ILE A 18 17.16 -26.57 -28.92
CA ILE A 18 17.89 -25.61 -29.76
C ILE A 18 18.78 -24.69 -28.94
N ALA A 19 20.02 -24.54 -29.34
CA ALA A 19 20.94 -23.57 -28.80
C ALA A 19 20.82 -22.24 -29.55
N PHE A 20 20.90 -21.12 -28.81
CA PHE A 20 20.93 -19.78 -29.36
C PHE A 20 22.31 -19.12 -29.08
N HIS A 21 22.76 -18.32 -30.03
CA HIS A 21 24.02 -17.61 -29.95
C HIS A 21 23.80 -16.13 -29.58
N SER A 22 24.84 -15.50 -29.06
CA SER A 22 24.87 -14.06 -28.87
C SER A 22 24.84 -13.29 -30.19
N GLY A 23 24.54 -12.01 -30.14
CA GLY A 23 24.48 -11.16 -31.33
C GLY A 23 23.12 -11.18 -32.03
N PHE A 24 23.12 -11.01 -33.33
CA PHE A 24 21.91 -10.93 -34.14
C PHE A 24 21.58 -12.26 -34.80
N SER A 25 20.52 -12.92 -34.34
CA SER A 25 20.00 -14.19 -34.91
C SER A 25 18.72 -13.94 -35.68
N VAL A 26 18.49 -14.74 -36.71
CA VAL A 26 17.27 -14.67 -37.50
C VAL A 26 16.57 -16.04 -37.55
N ILE A 27 15.25 -16.00 -37.55
CA ILE A 27 14.38 -17.17 -37.68
C ILE A 27 13.52 -16.99 -38.93
N THR A 28 13.67 -17.89 -39.90
CA THR A 28 12.84 -17.94 -41.11
C THR A 28 11.94 -19.17 -41.11
N GLY A 29 11.03 -19.26 -42.07
CA GLY A 29 10.11 -20.36 -42.25
C GLY A 29 8.79 -19.89 -42.84
N GLU A 30 7.98 -20.81 -43.37
CA GLU A 30 6.67 -20.49 -43.92
C GLU A 30 5.70 -19.90 -42.91
N THR A 31 4.79 -19.02 -43.35
CA THR A 31 3.70 -18.51 -42.53
C THR A 31 2.85 -19.65 -42.00
N GLY A 32 2.62 -19.68 -40.68
CA GLY A 32 1.94 -20.79 -40.00
C GLY A 32 2.82 -22.02 -39.72
N ALA A 33 4.12 -22.00 -40.07
CA ALA A 33 5.06 -23.13 -39.86
C ALA A 33 5.52 -23.32 -38.41
N GLY A 34 4.94 -22.62 -37.46
CA GLY A 34 5.32 -22.80 -36.06
C GLY A 34 6.14 -21.65 -35.46
N LYS A 35 6.45 -20.58 -36.22
CA LYS A 35 7.13 -19.39 -35.68
C LYS A 35 6.35 -18.82 -34.48
N SER A 36 5.04 -18.61 -34.65
CA SER A 36 4.15 -18.15 -33.56
C SER A 36 4.01 -19.17 -32.41
N ILE A 37 4.24 -20.48 -32.71
CA ILE A 37 4.22 -21.53 -31.68
C ILE A 37 5.44 -21.38 -30.75
N ILE A 38 6.63 -21.12 -31.30
CA ILE A 38 7.85 -20.89 -30.52
C ILE A 38 7.69 -19.65 -29.64
N LEU A 39 7.16 -18.56 -30.20
CA LEU A 39 6.86 -17.35 -29.42
C LEU A 39 5.82 -17.60 -28.33
N GLY A 40 4.79 -18.40 -28.62
CA GLY A 40 3.81 -18.81 -27.63
C GLY A 40 4.44 -19.59 -26.46
N ALA A 41 5.38 -20.48 -26.76
CA ALA A 41 6.14 -21.24 -25.76
C ALA A 41 7.00 -20.32 -24.90
N ILE A 42 7.76 -19.39 -25.53
CA ILE A 42 8.53 -18.37 -24.80
C ILE A 42 7.60 -17.49 -23.96
N GLY A 43 6.45 -17.09 -24.48
CA GLY A 43 5.44 -16.32 -23.73
C GLY A 43 4.94 -17.03 -22.46
N LEU A 44 4.87 -18.37 -22.47
CA LEU A 44 4.55 -19.13 -21.25
C LEU A 44 5.65 -19.07 -20.21
N LEU A 45 6.93 -19.03 -20.60
CA LEU A 45 8.06 -18.80 -19.70
C LEU A 45 8.06 -17.36 -19.13
N LEU A 46 7.54 -16.40 -19.91
CA LEU A 46 7.35 -15.03 -19.45
C LEU A 46 6.10 -14.83 -18.56
N GLY A 47 5.47 -15.91 -18.11
CA GLY A 47 4.34 -15.85 -17.20
C GLY A 47 2.98 -15.61 -17.87
N ASN A 48 2.84 -15.79 -19.18
CA ASN A 48 1.54 -15.72 -19.85
C ASN A 48 0.60 -16.83 -19.37
N ARG A 49 -0.71 -16.56 -19.48
CA ARG A 49 -1.74 -17.54 -19.11
C ARG A 49 -1.65 -18.77 -20.00
N ALA A 50 -1.63 -19.93 -19.38
CA ALA A 50 -1.60 -21.20 -20.07
C ALA A 50 -3.03 -21.70 -20.41
N ASP A 51 -3.19 -22.34 -21.57
CA ASP A 51 -4.40 -23.08 -21.95
C ASP A 51 -4.02 -24.57 -22.16
N SER A 52 -4.80 -25.47 -21.59
CA SER A 52 -4.61 -26.92 -21.78
C SER A 52 -4.67 -27.36 -23.24
N LYS A 53 -5.34 -26.58 -24.11
CA LYS A 53 -5.36 -26.79 -25.57
C LYS A 53 -4.00 -26.63 -26.25
N GLN A 54 -3.04 -25.98 -25.55
CA GLN A 54 -1.67 -25.84 -26.05
C GLN A 54 -0.82 -27.09 -25.84
N ILE A 55 -1.30 -28.08 -25.09
CA ILE A 55 -0.65 -29.38 -24.96
C ILE A 55 -0.93 -30.18 -26.24
N LYS A 56 0.09 -30.85 -26.78
CA LYS A 56 -0.07 -31.70 -27.95
C LYS A 56 -1.17 -32.75 -27.71
N GLN A 57 -2.02 -32.95 -28.70
CA GLN A 57 -3.13 -33.89 -28.61
C GLN A 57 -2.63 -35.33 -28.31
N GLY A 58 -3.24 -35.94 -27.30
CA GLY A 58 -2.85 -37.29 -26.83
C GLY A 58 -1.81 -37.28 -25.71
N GLU A 59 -1.16 -36.14 -25.43
CA GLU A 59 -0.12 -36.04 -24.43
C GLU A 59 -0.68 -35.55 -23.05
N LYS A 60 -0.08 -36.07 -21.98
CA LYS A 60 -0.51 -35.76 -20.60
C LYS A 60 0.16 -34.52 -20.01
N LYS A 61 1.33 -34.15 -20.53
CA LYS A 61 2.20 -33.10 -20.00
C LYS A 61 2.94 -32.39 -21.12
N CYS A 62 3.01 -31.06 -21.02
CA CYS A 62 3.89 -30.23 -21.81
C CYS A 62 4.96 -29.63 -20.89
N THR A 63 6.19 -29.54 -21.35
CA THR A 63 7.31 -28.90 -20.64
C THR A 63 7.99 -27.91 -21.57
N ILE A 64 8.21 -26.72 -21.08
CA ILE A 64 8.98 -25.67 -21.74
C ILE A 64 10.06 -25.21 -20.75
N GLU A 65 11.31 -25.19 -21.22
CA GLU A 65 12.47 -24.84 -20.41
C GLU A 65 13.40 -23.94 -21.21
N ALA A 66 13.92 -22.92 -20.56
CA ALA A 66 14.91 -22.02 -21.17
C ALA A 66 16.06 -21.77 -20.20
N HIS A 67 17.27 -21.77 -20.74
CA HIS A 67 18.51 -21.51 -20.05
C HIS A 67 19.05 -20.13 -20.41
N PHE A 68 19.39 -19.35 -19.40
CA PHE A 68 19.87 -17.98 -19.56
C PHE A 68 21.25 -17.77 -18.94
N ASP A 69 22.13 -17.11 -19.68
CA ASP A 69 23.34 -16.53 -19.12
C ASP A 69 23.04 -15.10 -18.65
N LEU A 70 23.09 -14.89 -17.35
CA LEU A 70 22.80 -13.63 -16.66
C LEU A 70 24.02 -12.98 -16.02
N SER A 71 25.23 -13.53 -16.23
CA SER A 71 26.50 -13.11 -15.59
C SER A 71 26.80 -11.61 -15.69
N ASN A 72 26.28 -10.92 -16.71
CA ASN A 72 26.59 -9.51 -16.97
C ASN A 72 25.41 -8.55 -16.78
N TYR A 73 24.32 -8.99 -16.11
CA TYR A 73 23.07 -8.22 -16.09
C TYR A 73 22.64 -7.71 -14.72
N GLY A 74 23.27 -8.15 -13.61
CA GLY A 74 23.04 -7.63 -12.26
C GLY A 74 21.71 -8.08 -11.66
N PHE A 75 21.44 -9.39 -11.71
CA PHE A 75 20.23 -9.99 -11.16
C PHE A 75 20.39 -10.47 -9.70
N GLU A 76 21.55 -10.29 -9.09
CA GLU A 76 21.89 -10.77 -7.74
C GLU A 76 20.81 -10.35 -6.73
N SER A 77 20.46 -9.07 -6.71
CA SER A 77 19.45 -8.53 -5.77
C SER A 77 18.06 -9.15 -5.96
N PHE A 78 17.66 -9.42 -7.21
CA PHE A 78 16.37 -10.05 -7.49
C PHE A 78 16.29 -11.45 -6.87
N PHE A 79 17.35 -12.25 -7.03
CA PHE A 79 17.38 -13.62 -6.52
C PHE A 79 17.50 -13.67 -4.98
N GLU A 80 18.29 -12.76 -4.38
CA GLU A 80 18.40 -12.60 -2.93
C GLU A 80 17.06 -12.20 -2.29
N GLU A 81 16.36 -11.22 -2.85
CA GLU A 81 15.06 -10.76 -2.36
C GLU A 81 13.96 -11.83 -2.43
N GLN A 82 14.08 -12.78 -3.37
CA GLN A 82 13.11 -13.84 -3.58
C GLN A 82 13.49 -15.18 -2.96
N ASP A 83 14.63 -15.25 -2.24
CA ASP A 83 15.17 -16.47 -1.61
C ASP A 83 15.31 -17.64 -2.60
N ILE A 84 15.87 -17.35 -3.80
CA ILE A 84 16.15 -18.32 -4.86
C ILE A 84 17.65 -18.36 -5.12
N ASP A 85 18.22 -19.58 -5.24
CA ASP A 85 19.61 -19.75 -5.62
C ASP A 85 19.89 -19.12 -6.99
N PHE A 86 20.93 -18.28 -7.06
CA PHE A 86 21.32 -17.60 -8.30
C PHE A 86 22.44 -18.34 -8.99
N GLU A 87 22.18 -18.82 -10.19
CA GLU A 87 23.13 -19.46 -11.09
C GLU A 87 23.35 -18.57 -12.32
N PRO A 88 24.29 -17.60 -12.26
CA PRO A 88 24.43 -16.56 -13.28
C PRO A 88 24.76 -17.09 -14.67
N GLU A 89 25.54 -18.16 -14.78
CA GLU A 89 25.97 -18.71 -16.07
C GLU A 89 24.90 -19.58 -16.72
N ASP A 90 23.96 -20.14 -15.94
CA ASP A 90 22.93 -21.07 -16.42
C ASP A 90 21.65 -20.99 -15.58
N THR A 91 21.01 -19.83 -15.54
CA THR A 91 19.71 -19.65 -14.89
C THR A 91 18.61 -20.36 -15.69
N ILE A 92 17.94 -21.33 -15.08
CA ILE A 92 16.90 -22.14 -15.72
C ILE A 92 15.51 -21.60 -15.39
N VAL A 93 14.70 -21.36 -16.41
CA VAL A 93 13.27 -21.03 -16.26
C VAL A 93 12.44 -22.11 -16.90
N ARG A 94 11.60 -22.80 -16.13
CA ARG A 94 10.82 -23.93 -16.60
C ARG A 94 9.32 -23.78 -16.31
N ARG A 95 8.51 -24.14 -17.29
CA ARG A 95 7.05 -24.17 -17.21
C ARG A 95 6.53 -25.56 -17.54
N GLU A 96 5.66 -26.09 -16.69
CA GLU A 96 5.02 -27.38 -16.89
C GLU A 96 3.50 -27.24 -16.94
N LEU A 97 2.86 -27.81 -17.95
CA LEU A 97 1.41 -27.85 -18.10
C LEU A 97 0.95 -29.29 -18.14
N THR A 98 -0.18 -29.57 -17.48
CA THR A 98 -0.81 -30.90 -17.50
C THR A 98 -2.18 -30.85 -18.17
N ALA A 99 -2.60 -31.94 -18.81
CA ALA A 99 -3.92 -32.05 -19.44
C ALA A 99 -5.08 -31.85 -18.45
N THR A 100 -4.82 -32.00 -17.15
CA THR A 100 -5.79 -31.70 -16.06
C THR A 100 -5.91 -30.21 -15.73
N GLY A 101 -5.24 -29.33 -16.49
CA GLY A 101 -5.27 -27.88 -16.29
C GLY A 101 -4.33 -27.34 -15.20
N LYS A 102 -3.50 -28.20 -14.56
CA LYS A 102 -2.50 -27.73 -13.60
C LYS A 102 -1.29 -27.15 -14.33
N SER A 103 -0.83 -26.00 -13.86
CA SER A 103 0.36 -25.30 -14.37
C SER A 103 1.34 -25.07 -13.23
N ARG A 104 2.62 -25.38 -13.45
CA ARG A 104 3.72 -25.19 -12.48
C ARG A 104 4.82 -24.37 -13.12
N ALA A 105 5.41 -23.50 -12.35
CA ALA A 105 6.53 -22.64 -12.73
C ALA A 105 7.74 -22.92 -11.83
N PHE A 106 8.94 -22.90 -12.41
CA PHE A 106 10.18 -23.16 -11.69
C PHE A 106 11.27 -22.18 -12.15
N ILE A 107 12.10 -21.74 -11.22
CA ILE A 107 13.35 -21.02 -11.45
C ILE A 107 14.45 -21.77 -10.71
N ASN A 108 15.50 -22.22 -11.42
CA ASN A 108 16.59 -23.05 -10.88
C ASN A 108 16.05 -24.21 -10.01
N ASP A 109 15.11 -24.98 -10.57
CA ASP A 109 14.38 -26.08 -9.90
C ASP A 109 13.52 -25.69 -8.68
N THR A 110 13.56 -24.46 -8.22
CA THR A 110 12.69 -23.95 -7.16
C THR A 110 11.29 -23.66 -7.70
N PRO A 111 10.22 -24.25 -7.12
CA PRO A 111 8.85 -23.94 -7.52
C PRO A 111 8.50 -22.49 -7.16
N VAL A 112 8.02 -21.72 -8.14
CA VAL A 112 7.70 -20.31 -7.96
C VAL A 112 6.26 -19.98 -8.34
N SER A 113 5.75 -18.83 -7.87
CA SER A 113 4.47 -18.29 -8.31
C SER A 113 4.54 -17.80 -9.75
N LEU A 114 3.39 -17.77 -10.44
CA LEU A 114 3.31 -17.21 -11.79
C LEU A 114 3.67 -15.72 -11.83
N GLN A 115 3.38 -15.00 -10.77
CA GLN A 115 3.71 -13.59 -10.63
C GLN A 115 5.23 -13.38 -10.58
N MET A 116 5.94 -14.20 -9.81
CA MET A 116 7.40 -14.17 -9.72
C MET A 116 8.05 -14.54 -11.06
N MET A 117 7.57 -15.62 -11.72
CA MET A 117 8.03 -15.98 -13.07
C MET A 117 7.84 -14.83 -14.07
N ARG A 118 6.72 -14.10 -13.98
CA ARG A 118 6.46 -12.94 -14.84
C ARG A 118 7.43 -11.80 -14.55
N ALA A 119 7.66 -11.49 -13.27
CA ALA A 119 8.57 -10.42 -12.85
C ALA A 119 10.02 -10.65 -13.34
N LEU A 120 10.48 -11.90 -13.29
CA LEU A 120 11.77 -12.28 -13.89
C LEU A 120 11.71 -12.25 -15.41
N GLY A 121 10.68 -12.84 -16.01
CA GLY A 121 10.54 -12.95 -17.46
C GLY A 121 10.55 -11.61 -18.18
N GLU A 122 9.87 -10.60 -17.62
CA GLU A 122 9.83 -9.23 -18.16
C GLU A 122 11.22 -8.56 -18.17
N GLN A 123 12.15 -9.02 -17.31
CA GLN A 123 13.54 -8.56 -17.28
C GLN A 123 14.48 -9.40 -18.16
N LEU A 124 14.07 -10.62 -18.54
CA LEU A 124 14.89 -11.53 -19.36
C LEU A 124 14.70 -11.33 -20.87
N ILE A 125 13.45 -11.23 -21.32
CA ILE A 125 13.10 -11.19 -22.74
C ILE A 125 12.06 -10.10 -22.99
N ASP A 126 12.34 -9.24 -23.95
CA ASP A 126 11.37 -8.31 -24.53
C ASP A 126 10.94 -8.83 -25.91
N ILE A 127 9.67 -9.23 -26.05
CA ILE A 127 9.11 -9.68 -27.33
C ILE A 127 8.37 -8.51 -27.97
N HIS A 128 8.80 -8.08 -29.13
CA HIS A 128 8.11 -7.08 -29.92
C HIS A 128 7.37 -7.72 -31.09
N SER A 129 6.05 -7.71 -31.06
CA SER A 129 5.16 -8.21 -32.10
C SER A 129 4.19 -7.14 -32.59
N GLN A 130 3.52 -7.39 -33.70
CA GLN A 130 2.52 -6.48 -34.28
C GLN A 130 1.39 -6.11 -33.30
N HIS A 131 1.11 -6.95 -32.30
CA HIS A 131 0.10 -6.68 -31.27
C HIS A 131 0.62 -5.83 -30.11
N GLN A 132 1.92 -5.61 -29.99
CA GLN A 132 2.52 -4.76 -28.92
C GLN A 132 2.60 -3.26 -29.27
N ASN A 133 2.05 -2.84 -30.40
CA ASN A 133 1.86 -1.42 -30.71
C ASN A 133 1.06 -0.67 -29.63
N LEU A 134 0.30 -1.41 -28.78
CA LEU A 134 -0.38 -0.90 -27.59
C LEU A 134 0.58 -0.35 -26.52
N LEU A 135 1.87 -0.72 -26.52
CA LEU A 135 2.86 -0.17 -25.58
C LEU A 135 3.08 1.33 -25.80
N LEU A 136 3.05 1.77 -27.07
CA LEU A 136 3.14 3.19 -27.39
C LEU A 136 1.94 4.03 -26.91
N GLN A 137 0.83 3.38 -26.56
CA GLN A 137 -0.35 4.03 -25.96
C GLN A 137 -0.22 4.21 -24.44
N LYS A 138 0.71 3.48 -23.80
CA LYS A 138 0.91 3.57 -22.36
C LYS A 138 1.79 4.75 -22.01
N ASP A 139 1.25 5.67 -21.23
CA ASP A 139 1.96 6.85 -20.72
C ASP A 139 3.25 6.46 -19.99
N ASP A 140 3.21 5.36 -19.20
CA ASP A 140 4.35 4.84 -18.44
C ASP A 140 5.53 4.41 -19.34
N PHE A 141 5.24 3.82 -20.51
CA PHE A 141 6.29 3.41 -21.46
C PHE A 141 7.01 4.62 -22.02
N GLN A 142 6.26 5.65 -22.43
CA GLN A 142 6.82 6.86 -23.02
C GLN A 142 7.65 7.65 -22.00
N LEU A 143 7.16 7.73 -20.76
CA LEU A 143 7.86 8.33 -19.63
C LEU A 143 9.18 7.60 -19.36
N ASN A 144 9.15 6.25 -19.28
CA ASN A 144 10.32 5.42 -19.02
C ASN A 144 11.40 5.59 -20.10
N VAL A 145 11.02 5.71 -21.38
CA VAL A 145 11.98 6.00 -22.46
C VAL A 145 12.72 7.32 -22.21
N VAL A 146 12.01 8.37 -21.79
CA VAL A 146 12.61 9.68 -21.51
C VAL A 146 13.51 9.62 -20.28
N ASP A 147 13.07 8.94 -19.20
CA ASP A 147 13.84 8.78 -17.96
C ASP A 147 15.14 7.98 -18.19
N ILE A 148 15.08 6.93 -19.01
CA ILE A 148 16.28 6.16 -19.41
C ILE A 148 17.31 7.08 -20.13
N ILE A 149 16.86 7.93 -21.04
CA ILE A 149 17.74 8.86 -21.76
C ILE A 149 18.20 10.01 -20.86
N ALA A 150 17.38 10.44 -19.93
CA ALA A 150 17.71 11.43 -18.92
C ALA A 150 18.79 10.96 -17.94
N GLN A 151 18.91 9.64 -17.74
CA GLN A 151 19.77 9.01 -16.70
C GLN A 151 19.48 9.58 -15.30
N ASP A 152 18.21 9.85 -15.01
CA ASP A 152 17.74 10.58 -13.82
C ASP A 152 17.43 9.68 -12.63
N THR A 153 17.97 8.47 -12.58
CA THR A 153 17.70 7.47 -11.54
C THR A 153 17.87 8.02 -10.12
N LYS A 154 18.86 8.88 -9.90
CA LYS A 154 19.13 9.49 -8.59
C LYS A 154 18.08 10.54 -8.23
N GLU A 155 17.74 11.39 -9.19
CA GLU A 155 16.76 12.46 -9.04
C GLU A 155 15.35 11.88 -8.88
N LEU A 156 15.04 10.82 -9.61
CA LEU A 156 13.78 10.08 -9.48
C LEU A 156 13.68 9.41 -8.11
N ALA A 157 14.74 8.81 -7.61
CA ALA A 157 14.77 8.23 -6.26
C ALA A 157 14.61 9.32 -5.17
N ALA A 158 15.28 10.46 -5.32
CA ALA A 158 15.13 11.60 -4.40
C ALA A 158 13.72 12.18 -4.43
N TYR A 159 13.12 12.30 -5.62
CA TYR A 159 11.73 12.72 -5.77
C TYR A 159 10.75 11.74 -5.09
N ARG A 160 10.92 10.43 -5.34
CA ARG A 160 10.06 9.39 -4.75
C ARG A 160 10.09 9.42 -3.22
N SER A 161 11.26 9.60 -2.62
CA SER A 161 11.39 9.76 -1.18
C SER A 161 10.64 11.00 -0.68
N ALA A 162 10.82 12.16 -1.33
CA ALA A 162 10.14 13.40 -0.97
C ALA A 162 8.60 13.29 -1.15
N TYR A 163 8.16 12.59 -2.18
CA TYR A 163 6.73 12.33 -2.42
C TYR A 163 6.12 11.41 -1.36
N GLN A 164 6.83 10.36 -0.94
CA GLN A 164 6.39 9.48 0.15
C GLN A 164 6.27 10.24 1.47
N ASP A 165 7.29 11.04 1.81
CA ASP A 165 7.28 11.92 2.99
C ASP A 165 6.09 12.89 2.98
N TYR A 166 5.81 13.52 1.83
CA TYR A 166 4.66 14.40 1.66
C TYR A 166 3.34 13.66 1.87
N LYS A 167 3.18 12.49 1.26
CA LYS A 167 1.96 11.69 1.37
C LYS A 167 1.73 11.15 2.78
N GLU A 168 2.79 10.82 3.49
CA GLU A 168 2.68 10.41 4.89
C GLU A 168 2.26 11.57 5.79
N ALA A 169 2.82 12.76 5.58
CA ALA A 169 2.40 13.95 6.31
C ALA A 169 0.94 14.35 5.99
N GLU A 170 0.53 14.30 4.72
CA GLU A 170 -0.84 14.56 4.28
C GLU A 170 -1.85 13.59 4.93
N ARG A 171 -1.48 12.31 5.03
CA ARG A 171 -2.30 11.30 5.69
C ARG A 171 -2.43 11.60 7.18
N ARG A 172 -1.32 11.89 7.88
CA ARG A 172 -1.35 12.24 9.32
C ARG A 172 -2.24 13.45 9.58
N LEU A 173 -2.15 14.48 8.73
CA LEU A 173 -3.02 15.65 8.83
C LEU A 173 -4.50 15.30 8.61
N SER A 174 -4.81 14.45 7.64
CA SER A 174 -6.18 13.99 7.37
C SER A 174 -6.75 13.19 8.54
N ASP A 175 -5.95 12.27 9.09
CA ASP A 175 -6.34 11.42 10.23
C ASP A 175 -6.60 12.30 11.47
N MET A 176 -5.75 13.32 11.71
CA MET A 176 -5.93 14.27 12.80
C MET A 176 -7.19 15.12 12.63
N LYS A 177 -7.45 15.65 11.42
CA LYS A 177 -8.69 16.39 11.12
C LYS A 177 -9.95 15.56 11.35
N GLU A 178 -9.92 14.29 11.00
CA GLU A 178 -11.04 13.38 11.26
C GLU A 178 -11.25 13.13 12.75
N GLN A 179 -10.16 12.96 13.52
CA GLN A 179 -10.23 12.80 14.98
C GLN A 179 -10.80 14.04 15.66
N ILE A 180 -10.32 15.23 15.30
CA ILE A 180 -10.83 16.50 15.82
C ILE A 180 -12.31 16.68 15.48
N SER A 181 -12.71 16.42 14.25
CA SER A 181 -14.13 16.52 13.84
C SER A 181 -15.03 15.62 14.67
N LYS A 182 -14.62 14.38 14.94
CA LYS A 182 -15.37 13.45 15.80
C LYS A 182 -15.40 13.91 17.26
N ALA A 183 -14.33 14.50 17.74
CA ALA A 183 -14.26 15.05 19.11
C ALA A 183 -15.15 16.28 19.25
N GLN A 184 -15.17 17.18 18.26
CA GLN A 184 -16.01 18.38 18.24
C GLN A 184 -17.51 18.08 18.21
N GLU A 185 -17.95 16.98 17.56
CA GLU A 185 -19.37 16.56 17.57
C GLU A 185 -19.91 16.37 19.00
N ASN A 186 -19.06 15.97 19.95
CA ASN A 186 -19.43 15.72 21.34
C ASN A 186 -18.98 16.84 22.30
N GLU A 187 -18.25 17.83 21.83
CA GLU A 187 -17.62 18.86 22.68
C GLU A 187 -18.65 19.68 23.47
N GLU A 188 -19.72 20.15 22.81
CA GLU A 188 -20.78 20.91 23.48
C GLU A 188 -21.44 20.10 24.60
N PHE A 189 -21.68 18.82 24.36
CA PHE A 189 -22.24 17.91 25.34
C PHE A 189 -21.27 17.65 26.50
N MET A 190 -19.99 17.44 26.22
CA MET A 190 -18.96 17.28 27.24
C MET A 190 -18.76 18.56 28.09
N ARG A 191 -18.79 19.74 27.47
CA ARG A 191 -18.74 21.02 28.17
C ARG A 191 -19.95 21.22 29.09
N PHE A 192 -21.14 20.84 28.62
CA PHE A 192 -22.35 20.85 29.44
C PHE A 192 -22.22 19.91 30.65
N GLN A 193 -21.79 18.69 30.46
CA GLN A 193 -21.59 17.72 31.54
C GLN A 193 -20.51 18.15 32.51
N PHE A 194 -19.39 18.69 32.03
CA PHE A 194 -18.33 19.22 32.89
C PHE A 194 -18.84 20.34 33.77
N ASN A 195 -19.53 21.33 33.21
CA ASN A 195 -20.07 22.46 33.93
C ASN A 195 -21.10 22.04 34.98
N GLU A 196 -21.94 21.05 34.69
CA GLU A 196 -22.92 20.50 35.61
C GLU A 196 -22.23 19.83 36.82
N LEU A 197 -21.22 18.99 36.59
CA LEU A 197 -20.48 18.31 37.66
C LEU A 197 -19.56 19.27 38.45
N ASP A 198 -18.95 20.25 37.79
CA ASP A 198 -18.10 21.24 38.44
C ASP A 198 -18.89 22.18 39.34
N ASN A 199 -20.07 22.64 38.87
CA ASN A 199 -20.97 23.48 39.65
C ASN A 199 -21.62 22.76 40.85
N ALA A 200 -21.66 21.42 40.84
CA ALA A 200 -22.17 20.63 41.98
C ALA A 200 -21.23 20.67 43.19
N GLY A 201 -19.99 21.16 43.04
CA GLY A 201 -19.05 21.32 44.13
C GLY A 201 -18.67 20.01 44.81
N LEU A 202 -18.45 18.96 44.02
CA LEU A 202 -18.14 17.62 44.49
C LEU A 202 -16.83 17.56 45.27
N ILE A 203 -16.88 17.01 46.48
CA ILE A 203 -15.72 16.83 47.38
C ILE A 203 -15.78 15.43 47.97
N GLU A 204 -14.75 14.63 47.78
CA GLU A 204 -14.70 13.23 48.21
C GLU A 204 -15.04 13.07 49.70
N GLY A 205 -16.05 12.25 50.04
CA GLY A 205 -16.54 11.98 51.39
C GLY A 205 -17.60 12.97 51.90
N ARG A 206 -17.94 14.01 51.15
CA ARG A 206 -18.93 15.02 51.57
C ARG A 206 -20.34 14.45 51.65
N GLN A 207 -20.69 13.54 50.80
CA GLN A 207 -22.00 12.88 50.83
C GLN A 207 -22.23 12.13 52.13
N GLU A 208 -21.27 11.35 52.63
CA GLU A 208 -21.34 10.61 53.88
C GLU A 208 -21.48 11.57 55.08
N GLU A 209 -20.74 12.70 55.09
CA GLU A 209 -20.84 13.74 56.11
C GLU A 209 -22.25 14.34 56.12
N LEU A 210 -22.80 14.68 54.95
CA LEU A 210 -24.14 15.26 54.82
C LEU A 210 -25.23 14.29 55.24
N GLU A 211 -25.12 13.01 54.92
CA GLU A 211 -26.06 11.97 55.35
C GLU A 211 -26.08 11.84 56.87
N GLN A 212 -24.92 11.79 57.49
CA GLN A 212 -24.80 11.70 58.94
C GLN A 212 -25.34 12.97 59.65
N GLU A 213 -25.05 14.17 59.10
CA GLU A 213 -25.58 15.44 59.60
C GLU A 213 -27.11 15.50 59.43
N SER A 214 -27.64 15.05 58.28
CA SER A 214 -29.07 14.99 58.00
C SER A 214 -29.81 14.06 58.96
N GLU A 215 -29.27 12.86 59.21
CA GLU A 215 -29.84 11.89 60.17
C GLU A 215 -29.89 12.49 61.58
N THR A 216 -28.80 13.13 62.03
CA THR A 216 -28.77 13.79 63.36
C THR A 216 -29.76 14.93 63.46
N LEU A 217 -29.86 15.80 62.45
CA LEU A 217 -30.77 16.93 62.43
C LEU A 217 -32.25 16.51 62.29
N SER A 218 -32.54 15.47 61.54
CA SER A 218 -33.92 14.96 61.35
C SER A 218 -34.50 14.39 62.63
N HIS A 219 -33.69 13.82 63.50
CA HIS A 219 -34.09 13.30 64.80
C HIS A 219 -33.95 14.31 65.93
N SER A 220 -33.39 15.49 65.66
CA SER A 220 -33.14 16.49 66.71
C SER A 220 -34.41 16.97 67.48
N GLU A 221 -35.55 17.05 66.79
CA GLU A 221 -36.80 17.38 67.39
C GLU A 221 -37.31 16.29 68.38
N ASP A 222 -37.23 15.03 67.94
CA ASP A 222 -37.62 13.90 68.79
C ASP A 222 -36.66 13.76 69.98
N ILE A 223 -35.38 13.92 69.72
CA ILE A 223 -34.33 13.87 70.76
C ILE A 223 -34.55 15.00 71.80
N LYS A 224 -34.74 16.23 71.31
CA LYS A 224 -35.02 17.38 72.17
C LYS A 224 -36.27 17.23 73.04
N THR A 225 -37.36 16.71 72.38
CA THR A 225 -38.61 16.43 73.11
C THR A 225 -38.42 15.38 74.18
N ALA A 226 -37.70 14.29 73.90
CA ALA A 226 -37.44 13.23 74.87
C ALA A 226 -36.57 13.74 76.06
N PHE A 227 -35.55 14.54 75.81
CA PHE A 227 -34.74 15.14 76.85
C PHE A 227 -35.54 16.14 77.66
N TYR A 228 -36.35 17.00 77.04
CA TYR A 228 -37.24 17.94 77.66
C TYR A 228 -38.29 17.29 78.57
N GLU A 229 -38.91 16.22 78.10
CA GLU A 229 -39.85 15.42 78.89
C GLU A 229 -39.16 14.79 80.12
N ALA A 230 -37.95 14.24 79.91
CA ALA A 230 -37.19 13.67 81.02
C ALA A 230 -36.76 14.72 82.04
N ASP A 231 -36.32 15.91 81.58
CA ASP A 231 -35.97 17.04 82.47
C ASP A 231 -37.15 17.49 83.29
N ASN A 232 -38.32 17.69 82.67
CA ASN A 232 -39.56 18.06 83.38
C ASN A 232 -39.98 17.02 84.43
N LEU A 233 -39.89 15.72 84.13
CA LEU A 233 -40.21 14.64 85.06
C LEU A 233 -39.29 14.59 86.25
N LEU A 234 -38.00 14.96 86.09
CA LEU A 234 -37.01 14.98 87.16
C LEU A 234 -36.97 16.27 87.93
N ASN A 235 -37.05 17.42 87.25
CA ASN A 235 -36.80 18.75 87.84
C ASN A 235 -38.05 19.61 88.06
N ASP A 236 -39.28 19.16 87.68
CA ASP A 236 -40.49 19.98 87.92
C ASP A 236 -40.60 20.46 89.34
N ASP A 237 -40.84 21.78 89.55
CA ASP A 237 -40.82 22.46 90.84
C ASP A 237 -41.90 21.94 91.81
N ASP A 238 -43.01 21.41 91.25
CA ASP A 238 -44.12 20.94 92.10
C ASP A 238 -44.21 19.42 92.20
N ASN A 239 -43.87 18.70 91.10
CA ASN A 239 -44.10 17.30 91.02
C ASN A 239 -42.84 16.48 90.63
N GLY A 240 -41.69 17.09 90.43
CA GLY A 240 -40.45 16.42 90.01
C GLY A 240 -40.01 15.32 90.96
N VAL A 241 -39.39 14.30 90.38
CA VAL A 241 -38.94 13.13 91.15
C VAL A 241 -37.87 13.51 92.20
N ILE A 242 -36.99 14.41 91.87
CA ILE A 242 -35.94 14.89 92.77
C ILE A 242 -36.55 15.54 93.99
N ARG A 243 -37.52 16.43 93.80
CA ARG A 243 -38.25 17.05 94.88
C ARG A 243 -39.00 16.06 95.74
N LYS A 244 -39.78 15.15 95.15
CA LYS A 244 -40.51 14.12 95.89
C LYS A 244 -39.59 13.21 96.70
N LEU A 245 -38.42 12.88 96.10
CA LEU A 245 -37.39 12.11 96.82
C LEU A 245 -36.80 12.87 97.97
N GLY A 246 -36.54 14.18 97.81
CA GLY A 246 -36.13 15.13 98.91
C GLY A 246 -37.16 15.15 100.02
N GLN A 247 -38.47 15.33 99.73
CA GLN A 247 -39.53 15.30 100.73
C GLN A 247 -39.58 13.95 101.47
N SER A 248 -39.33 12.84 100.74
CA SER A 248 -39.28 11.53 101.36
C SER A 248 -38.08 11.35 102.27
N LEU A 249 -36.91 11.92 101.88
CA LEU A 249 -35.74 12.01 102.75
C LEU A 249 -35.96 12.81 104.02
N ASP A 250 -36.59 13.95 103.88
CA ASP A 250 -36.94 14.78 105.06
C ASP A 250 -37.87 14.08 106.01
N SER A 251 -38.91 13.42 105.46
CA SER A 251 -39.89 12.69 106.29
C SER A 251 -39.24 11.50 107.00
N LEU A 252 -38.40 10.71 106.35
CA LEU A 252 -37.69 9.61 106.98
C LEU A 252 -36.53 10.07 107.90
N GLY A 253 -35.86 11.17 107.58
CA GLY A 253 -34.82 11.75 108.41
C GLY A 253 -35.33 12.21 109.76
N ASN A 254 -36.59 12.75 109.82
CA ASN A 254 -37.20 13.14 111.07
C ASN A 254 -37.44 11.99 112.04
N ILE A 255 -37.55 10.72 111.57
CA ILE A 255 -37.77 9.55 112.41
C ILE A 255 -36.50 8.70 112.64
N GLU A 256 -35.37 9.03 111.96
CA GLU A 256 -34.10 8.32 112.03
C GLU A 256 -33.58 8.14 113.47
N LYS A 257 -33.66 9.17 114.27
CA LYS A 257 -33.26 9.13 115.68
C LYS A 257 -34.12 8.26 116.60
N VAL A 258 -35.37 8.00 116.15
CA VAL A 258 -36.35 7.23 116.93
C VAL A 258 -36.46 5.77 116.43
N TYR A 259 -36.18 5.56 115.21
CA TYR A 259 -36.26 4.24 114.53
C TYR A 259 -35.00 3.89 113.73
N PRO A 260 -33.98 3.23 114.36
CA PRO A 260 -32.65 3.03 113.76
C PRO A 260 -32.65 2.28 112.45
N LYS A 261 -33.68 1.48 112.15
CA LYS A 261 -33.83 0.78 110.82
C LYS A 261 -34.08 1.81 109.69
N ALA A 262 -34.53 3.01 109.97
CA ALA A 262 -34.70 4.06 109.00
C ALA A 262 -33.36 4.61 108.46
N GLN A 263 -32.29 4.56 109.28
CA GLN A 263 -30.99 5.08 108.93
C GLN A 263 -30.39 4.55 107.61
N GLU A 264 -30.45 3.26 107.47
CA GLU A 264 -29.94 2.63 106.22
C GLU A 264 -30.77 3.05 105.00
N LEU A 265 -32.09 3.17 105.12
CA LEU A 265 -32.97 3.59 104.04
C LEU A 265 -32.75 5.06 103.69
N VAL A 266 -32.51 5.95 104.67
CA VAL A 266 -32.19 7.39 104.49
C VAL A 266 -30.84 7.50 103.72
N GLN A 267 -29.84 6.75 104.13
CA GLN A 267 -28.53 6.79 103.43
C GLN A 267 -28.66 6.34 101.97
N ARG A 268 -29.38 5.28 101.73
CA ARG A 268 -29.61 4.75 100.33
C ARG A 268 -30.40 5.77 99.53
N LEU A 269 -31.50 6.32 100.03
CA LEU A 269 -32.29 7.36 99.36
C LEU A 269 -31.49 8.62 99.08
N SER A 270 -30.65 9.02 100.04
CA SER A 270 -29.75 10.18 99.90
C SER A 270 -28.76 10.00 98.74
N SER A 271 -28.18 8.77 98.63
CA SER A 271 -27.29 8.45 97.56
C SER A 271 -28.03 8.52 96.19
N VAL A 272 -29.24 7.95 96.13
CA VAL A 272 -30.07 7.97 94.87
C VAL A 272 -30.50 9.45 94.57
N HIS A 273 -30.79 10.27 95.59
CA HIS A 273 -31.15 11.67 95.36
C HIS A 273 -30.00 12.49 94.79
N ILE A 274 -28.74 12.23 95.22
CA ILE A 274 -27.56 12.89 94.69
C ILE A 274 -27.34 12.45 93.24
N GLU A 275 -27.41 11.16 93.00
CA GLU A 275 -27.23 10.58 91.65
C GLU A 275 -28.28 11.09 90.66
N LEU A 276 -29.55 11.09 91.04
CA LEU A 276 -30.65 11.61 90.19
C LEU A 276 -30.49 13.13 89.95
N LYS A 277 -29.97 13.89 90.87
CA LYS A 277 -29.70 15.32 90.69
C LYS A 277 -28.59 15.56 89.69
N ASP A 278 -27.59 14.70 89.71
CA ASP A 278 -26.46 14.76 88.75
C ASP A 278 -26.93 14.40 87.31
N ILE A 279 -27.66 13.28 87.18
CA ILE A 279 -28.29 12.88 85.92
C ILE A 279 -29.21 13.97 85.37
N ALA A 280 -30.04 14.59 86.21
CA ALA A 280 -30.94 15.67 85.81
C ALA A 280 -30.16 16.91 85.32
N GLY A 281 -29.02 17.21 85.96
CA GLY A 281 -28.13 18.25 85.47
C GLY A 281 -27.54 18.00 84.11
N GLU A 282 -27.13 16.74 83.86
CA GLU A 282 -26.66 16.33 82.55
C GLU A 282 -27.75 16.42 81.47
N ILE A 283 -28.97 15.89 81.76
CA ILE A 283 -30.13 16.00 80.90
C ILE A 283 -30.48 17.44 80.56
N GLY A 284 -30.53 18.35 81.60
CA GLY A 284 -30.79 19.73 81.37
C GLY A 284 -29.75 20.44 80.49
N SER A 285 -28.48 20.05 80.63
CA SER A 285 -27.41 20.55 79.76
C SER A 285 -27.61 20.08 78.32
N GLU A 286 -28.02 18.86 78.12
CA GLU A 286 -28.28 18.34 76.79
C GLU A 286 -29.48 19.05 76.12
N VAL A 287 -30.54 19.34 76.81
CA VAL A 287 -31.68 20.13 76.32
C VAL A 287 -31.26 21.50 75.79
N GLU A 288 -30.28 22.16 76.42
CA GLU A 288 -29.74 23.44 75.96
C GLU A 288 -28.80 23.31 74.76
N ASN A 289 -28.08 22.19 74.65
CA ASN A 289 -27.05 21.96 73.59
C ASN A 289 -27.64 21.45 72.26
N ILE A 290 -28.84 20.85 72.22
CA ILE A 290 -29.48 20.38 71.01
C ILE A 290 -30.04 21.57 70.22
N ASP A 291 -29.28 21.99 69.17
CA ASP A 291 -29.70 23.00 68.21
C ASP A 291 -30.58 22.43 67.14
N PHE A 292 -31.81 22.89 66.96
CA PHE A 292 -32.71 22.52 65.89
C PHE A 292 -32.74 23.65 64.86
N ASP A 293 -32.03 23.43 63.73
CA ASP A 293 -31.97 24.36 62.60
C ASP A 293 -32.66 23.72 61.35
N PRO A 294 -33.95 23.99 61.14
CA PRO A 294 -34.67 23.51 59.99
C PRO A 294 -34.08 23.99 58.64
N SER A 295 -33.54 25.22 58.62
CA SER A 295 -32.98 25.79 57.40
C SER A 295 -31.72 25.04 57.00
N ARG A 296 -30.95 24.59 57.99
CA ARG A 296 -29.74 23.77 57.74
C ARG A 296 -30.09 22.38 57.20
N LEU A 297 -31.14 21.74 57.79
CA LEU A 297 -31.64 20.45 57.33
C LEU A 297 -32.14 20.53 55.88
N ASP A 298 -32.94 21.54 55.53
CA ASP A 298 -33.42 21.77 54.18
C ASP A 298 -32.24 21.96 53.17
N SER A 299 -31.22 22.72 53.56
CA SER A 299 -30.02 22.92 52.73
C SER A 299 -29.26 21.62 52.49
N ILE A 300 -29.12 20.77 53.52
CA ILE A 300 -28.46 19.44 53.39
C ILE A 300 -29.27 18.52 52.47
N ASN A 301 -30.56 18.45 52.66
CA ASN A 301 -31.43 17.63 51.85
C ASN A 301 -31.36 18.05 50.37
N GLN A 302 -31.35 19.35 50.06
CA GLN A 302 -31.18 19.84 48.69
C GLN A 302 -29.83 19.42 48.09
N GLN A 303 -28.72 19.42 48.88
CA GLN A 303 -27.43 18.95 48.42
C GLN A 303 -27.41 17.43 48.16
N LEU A 304 -27.99 16.64 49.07
CA LEU A 304 -28.13 15.20 48.91
C LEU A 304 -29.01 14.84 47.69
N ASP A 305 -30.14 15.53 47.49
CA ASP A 305 -31.00 15.34 46.31
C ASP A 305 -30.25 15.66 45.01
N LEU A 306 -29.41 16.71 45.01
CA LEU A 306 -28.58 17.03 43.86
C LEU A 306 -27.57 15.90 43.57
N LEU A 307 -26.85 15.42 44.61
CA LEU A 307 -25.90 14.30 44.46
C LEU A 307 -26.57 13.04 43.97
N ASN A 308 -27.69 12.62 44.57
CA ASN A 308 -28.48 11.47 44.16
C ASN A 308 -28.97 11.61 42.71
N THR A 309 -29.40 12.79 42.28
CA THR A 309 -29.84 13.07 40.92
C THR A 309 -28.67 12.91 39.93
N LEU A 310 -27.48 13.41 40.29
CA LEU A 310 -26.29 13.25 39.45
C LEU A 310 -25.84 11.79 39.38
N GLU A 311 -25.84 11.06 40.52
CA GLU A 311 -25.50 9.63 40.52
C GLU A 311 -26.41 8.81 39.63
N GLN A 312 -27.73 9.04 39.68
CA GLN A 312 -28.68 8.38 38.79
C GLN A 312 -28.46 8.74 37.34
N LYS A 313 -28.22 10.02 37.04
CA LYS A 313 -28.02 10.53 35.69
C LYS A 313 -26.76 9.94 35.05
N TYR A 314 -25.67 9.85 35.82
CA TYR A 314 -24.38 9.34 35.35
C TYR A 314 -24.20 7.83 35.59
N HIS A 315 -25.23 7.15 36.15
CA HIS A 315 -25.24 5.71 36.44
C HIS A 315 -24.09 5.24 37.33
N VAL A 316 -23.80 6.02 38.35
CA VAL A 316 -22.79 5.74 39.37
C VAL A 316 -23.44 5.67 40.76
N SER A 317 -22.68 5.22 41.74
CA SER A 317 -23.20 4.98 43.10
C SER A 317 -22.50 5.79 44.17
N THR A 318 -21.48 6.58 43.82
CA THR A 318 -20.69 7.35 44.78
C THR A 318 -20.26 8.69 44.20
N GLU A 319 -20.11 9.68 45.07
CA GLU A 319 -19.57 11.00 44.75
C GLU A 319 -18.17 10.92 44.13
N LYS A 320 -17.35 9.97 44.59
CA LYS A 320 -16.02 9.71 44.03
C LYS A 320 -16.06 9.36 42.55
N GLU A 321 -16.98 8.51 42.15
CA GLU A 321 -17.18 8.14 40.71
C GLU A 321 -17.61 9.36 39.88
N LEU A 322 -18.43 10.28 40.44
CA LEU A 322 -18.79 11.55 39.80
C LEU A 322 -17.56 12.45 39.59
N ILE A 323 -16.67 12.50 40.56
CA ILE A 323 -15.40 13.25 40.47
C ILE A 323 -14.50 12.64 39.37
N GLU A 324 -14.38 11.32 39.32
CA GLU A 324 -13.62 10.64 38.28
C GLU A 324 -14.17 10.93 36.87
N ILE A 325 -15.50 10.96 36.72
CA ILE A 325 -16.15 11.34 35.45
C ILE A 325 -15.84 12.80 35.09
N ARG A 326 -15.99 13.74 36.02
CA ARG A 326 -15.67 15.15 35.83
C ARG A 326 -14.22 15.34 35.37
N ASP A 327 -13.28 14.69 36.03
CA ASP A 327 -11.85 14.83 35.76
C ASP A 327 -11.47 14.20 34.41
N ASN A 328 -12.12 13.09 34.04
CA ASN A 328 -11.95 12.47 32.71
C ASN A 328 -12.48 13.40 31.59
N ILE A 329 -13.66 13.99 31.77
CA ILE A 329 -14.22 14.95 30.80
C ILE A 329 -13.29 16.18 30.70
N ALA A 330 -12.78 16.71 31.82
CA ALA A 330 -11.83 17.81 31.82
C ALA A 330 -10.56 17.49 31.02
N TYR A 331 -10.02 16.29 31.20
CA TYR A 331 -8.86 15.82 30.44
C TYR A 331 -9.15 15.74 28.92
N GLN A 332 -10.33 15.22 28.54
CA GLN A 332 -10.73 15.13 27.14
C GLN A 332 -10.91 16.52 26.51
N LEU A 333 -11.55 17.45 27.18
CA LEU A 333 -11.73 18.83 26.73
C LEU A 333 -10.38 19.55 26.56
N LYS A 334 -9.44 19.35 27.48
CA LYS A 334 -8.10 19.91 27.36
C LYS A 334 -7.34 19.39 26.15
N ASN A 335 -7.53 18.12 25.79
CA ASN A 335 -6.93 17.54 24.59
C ASN A 335 -7.53 18.14 23.31
N ILE A 336 -8.83 18.44 23.30
CA ILE A 336 -9.49 19.12 22.17
C ILE A 336 -8.91 20.54 22.01
N ASP A 337 -8.81 21.30 23.08
CA ASP A 337 -8.29 22.67 23.06
C ASP A 337 -6.81 22.73 22.58
N ASN A 338 -5.99 21.70 22.85
CA ASN A 338 -4.59 21.61 22.39
C ASN A 338 -4.47 21.12 20.93
N SER A 339 -5.51 20.54 20.34
CA SER A 339 -5.48 19.96 18.98
C SER A 339 -5.28 21.02 17.90
N ASP A 340 -5.66 22.25 18.13
CA ASP A 340 -5.50 23.35 17.17
C ASP A 340 -4.01 23.69 16.94
N GLU A 341 -3.18 23.67 17.99
CA GLU A 341 -1.73 23.90 17.88
C GLU A 341 -1.05 22.73 17.13
N GLU A 342 -1.43 21.49 17.44
CA GLU A 342 -0.90 20.31 16.73
C GLU A 342 -1.31 20.31 15.24
N LEU A 343 -2.54 20.72 14.96
CA LEU A 343 -3.05 20.85 13.59
C LEU A 343 -2.23 21.87 12.79
N GLU A 344 -1.94 23.04 13.37
CA GLU A 344 -1.16 24.10 12.73
C GLU A 344 0.28 23.61 12.42
N ILE A 345 0.89 22.86 13.35
CA ILE A 345 2.21 22.25 13.15
C ILE A 345 2.19 21.24 11.98
N LEU A 346 1.18 20.37 11.94
CA LEU A 346 1.04 19.38 10.87
C LEU A 346 0.75 20.05 9.52
N GLU A 347 -0.06 21.10 9.47
CA GLU A 347 -0.30 21.86 8.23
C GLU A 347 0.98 22.50 7.71
N GLN A 348 1.80 23.04 8.60
CA GLN A 348 3.10 23.61 8.23
C GLN A 348 4.09 22.52 7.77
N GLU A 349 4.07 21.33 8.41
CA GLU A 349 4.86 20.18 7.98
C GLU A 349 4.47 19.76 6.55
N VAL A 350 3.18 19.56 6.29
CA VAL A 350 2.64 19.20 4.95
C VAL A 350 3.08 20.21 3.90
N LYS A 351 2.94 21.51 4.19
CA LYS A 351 3.36 22.58 3.28
C LYS A 351 4.86 22.55 2.98
N THR A 352 5.68 22.27 3.99
CA THR A 352 7.14 22.17 3.85
C THR A 352 7.52 20.96 3.01
N LYS A 353 6.91 19.79 3.27
CA LYS A 353 7.14 18.56 2.52
C LYS A 353 6.65 18.69 1.07
N LEU A 354 5.49 19.30 0.84
CA LEU A 354 4.98 19.61 -0.50
C LEU A 354 5.97 20.47 -1.28
N THR A 355 6.44 21.58 -0.69
CA THR A 355 7.41 22.47 -1.34
C THR A 355 8.71 21.75 -1.71
N THR A 356 9.15 20.82 -0.85
CA THR A 356 10.33 20.00 -1.11
C THR A 356 10.10 19.04 -2.27
N CYS A 357 8.94 18.38 -2.29
CA CYS A 357 8.52 17.48 -3.36
C CYS A 357 8.43 18.23 -4.71
N GLU A 358 7.80 19.40 -4.74
CA GLU A 358 7.70 20.26 -5.93
C GLU A 358 9.07 20.66 -6.48
N LYS A 359 10.01 21.05 -5.62
CA LYS A 359 11.40 21.35 -6.03
C LYS A 359 12.11 20.17 -6.66
N GLN A 360 11.89 18.95 -6.15
CA GLN A 360 12.47 17.75 -6.76
C GLN A 360 11.76 17.42 -8.09
N ALA A 361 10.44 17.60 -8.16
CA ALA A 361 9.69 17.46 -9.41
C ALA A 361 10.19 18.43 -10.50
N GLU A 362 10.45 19.69 -10.17
CA GLU A 362 11.00 20.66 -11.11
C GLU A 362 12.37 20.26 -11.67
N LYS A 363 13.26 19.71 -10.82
CA LYS A 363 14.55 19.18 -11.25
C LYS A 363 14.39 18.03 -12.23
N LEU A 364 13.49 17.08 -11.90
CA LEU A 364 13.17 15.93 -12.74
C LEU A 364 12.61 16.40 -14.09
N THR A 365 11.66 17.33 -14.09
CA THR A 365 11.11 17.96 -15.31
C THR A 365 12.18 18.62 -16.16
N ALA A 366 13.15 19.30 -15.55
CA ALA A 366 14.25 19.94 -16.29
C ALA A 366 15.16 18.91 -16.99
N LEU A 367 15.44 17.76 -16.36
CA LEU A 367 16.18 16.68 -16.98
C LEU A 367 15.40 16.02 -18.10
N ARG A 368 14.11 15.75 -17.89
CA ARG A 368 13.19 15.20 -18.89
C ARG A 368 13.07 16.09 -20.12
N ARG A 369 13.01 17.41 -19.95
CA ARG A 369 13.00 18.37 -21.08
C ARG A 369 14.28 18.30 -21.91
N LYS A 370 15.45 18.10 -21.29
CA LYS A 370 16.71 17.91 -22.01
C LYS A 370 16.71 16.59 -22.76
N ALA A 371 16.31 15.52 -22.09
CA ALA A 371 16.21 14.18 -22.68
C ALA A 371 15.20 14.14 -23.83
N ALA A 372 14.07 14.83 -23.71
CA ALA A 372 13.07 14.95 -24.77
C ALA A 372 13.66 15.47 -26.09
N LYS A 373 14.52 16.48 -26.05
CA LYS A 373 15.20 17.00 -27.25
C LYS A 373 16.14 15.97 -27.85
N ILE A 374 16.88 15.22 -27.02
CA ILE A 374 17.77 14.15 -27.48
C ILE A 374 16.95 13.04 -28.16
N VAL A 375 15.79 12.68 -27.57
CA VAL A 375 14.86 11.71 -28.16
C VAL A 375 14.36 12.21 -29.51
N GLU A 376 13.91 13.46 -29.63
CA GLU A 376 13.43 14.05 -30.88
C GLU A 376 14.49 14.01 -32.00
N GLU A 377 15.72 14.41 -31.69
CA GLU A 377 16.85 14.42 -32.64
C GLU A 377 17.23 13.00 -33.07
N GLN A 378 17.40 12.08 -32.12
CA GLN A 378 17.76 10.70 -32.42
C GLN A 378 16.66 9.96 -33.18
N MET A 379 15.39 10.17 -32.83
CA MET A 379 14.28 9.58 -33.55
C MET A 379 14.22 10.07 -34.99
N SER A 380 14.38 11.35 -35.22
CA SER A 380 14.40 11.91 -36.58
C SER A 380 15.58 11.35 -37.39
N SER A 381 16.78 11.29 -36.82
CA SER A 381 17.98 10.76 -37.52
C SER A 381 17.87 9.28 -37.87
N ARG A 382 17.16 8.46 -37.07
CA ARG A 382 16.97 7.03 -37.29
C ARG A 382 15.80 6.73 -38.25
N LEU A 383 14.73 7.53 -38.22
CA LEU A 383 13.52 7.29 -39.02
C LEU A 383 13.69 7.73 -40.49
N ILE A 384 14.48 8.77 -40.75
CA ILE A 384 14.77 9.22 -42.13
C ILE A 384 15.35 8.09 -42.99
N PRO A 385 16.42 7.38 -42.59
CA PRO A 385 16.96 6.25 -43.34
C PRO A 385 16.00 5.06 -43.46
N LEU A 386 15.06 4.93 -42.54
CA LEU A 386 14.03 3.90 -42.50
C LEU A 386 12.82 4.21 -43.44
N GLY A 387 12.96 5.19 -44.32
CA GLY A 387 11.96 5.48 -45.35
C GLY A 387 10.85 6.44 -44.90
N ILE A 388 11.13 7.28 -43.92
CA ILE A 388 10.24 8.37 -43.48
C ILE A 388 10.99 9.71 -43.62
N PRO A 389 11.25 10.19 -44.85
CA PRO A 389 12.15 11.32 -45.09
C PRO A 389 11.65 12.65 -44.51
N ASN A 390 10.35 12.80 -44.36
CA ASN A 390 9.70 14.04 -43.87
C ASN A 390 9.14 13.85 -42.44
N VAL A 391 9.75 12.96 -41.65
CA VAL A 391 9.31 12.66 -40.30
C VAL A 391 9.40 13.92 -39.41
N ARG A 392 8.37 14.12 -38.64
CA ARG A 392 8.37 15.02 -37.48
C ARG A 392 8.05 14.20 -36.24
N PHE A 393 8.95 14.23 -35.30
CA PHE A 393 8.78 13.57 -34.01
C PHE A 393 8.97 14.59 -32.92
N LYS A 394 8.05 14.67 -31.99
CA LYS A 394 8.07 15.59 -30.86
C LYS A 394 7.71 14.84 -29.59
N VAL A 395 8.39 15.20 -28.50
CA VAL A 395 8.08 14.74 -27.15
C VAL A 395 7.36 15.89 -26.44
N ASP A 396 6.07 15.76 -26.26
CA ASP A 396 5.26 16.74 -25.56
C ASP A 396 5.28 16.46 -24.06
N LEU A 397 5.70 17.45 -23.28
CA LEU A 397 5.69 17.40 -21.81
C LEU A 397 4.63 18.38 -21.31
N SER A 398 3.59 17.87 -20.71
CA SER A 398 2.53 18.63 -20.04
C SER A 398 2.52 18.34 -18.54
N PRO A 399 2.14 19.32 -17.70
CA PRO A 399 2.06 19.10 -16.26
C PRO A 399 0.89 18.18 -15.90
N LYS A 400 1.11 17.31 -14.89
CA LYS A 400 0.08 16.50 -14.23
C LYS A 400 0.18 16.68 -12.70
N PRO A 401 -0.84 16.29 -11.92
CA PRO A 401 -0.73 16.21 -10.47
C PRO A 401 0.47 15.35 -10.06
N LEU A 402 1.04 15.65 -8.90
CA LEU A 402 2.16 14.89 -8.32
C LEU A 402 1.77 13.41 -8.15
N THR A 403 2.60 12.52 -8.66
CA THR A 403 2.46 11.06 -8.57
C THR A 403 3.81 10.46 -8.26
N MET A 404 3.91 9.14 -7.99
CA MET A 404 5.18 8.45 -7.68
C MET A 404 6.25 8.57 -8.77
N ASP A 405 5.87 8.91 -9.99
CA ASP A 405 6.73 9.04 -11.17
C ASP A 405 6.97 10.51 -11.60
N GLY A 406 6.55 11.47 -10.79
CA GLY A 406 6.77 12.89 -11.06
C GLY A 406 5.50 13.69 -11.36
N ALA A 407 5.70 14.89 -11.88
CA ALA A 407 4.66 15.86 -12.23
C ALA A 407 4.48 16.02 -13.75
N ASP A 408 5.10 15.16 -14.57
CA ASP A 408 5.10 15.28 -16.02
C ASP A 408 4.26 14.18 -16.67
N LYS A 409 3.36 14.57 -17.56
CA LYS A 409 2.77 13.68 -18.56
C LYS A 409 3.55 13.82 -19.85
N ILE A 410 4.02 12.68 -20.39
CA ILE A 410 4.79 12.61 -21.63
C ILE A 410 3.95 12.00 -22.73
N GLN A 411 3.95 12.62 -23.91
CA GLN A 411 3.29 12.11 -25.08
C GLN A 411 4.16 12.25 -26.32
N PHE A 412 4.39 11.12 -27.01
CA PHE A 412 5.10 11.11 -28.29
C PHE A 412 4.14 11.48 -29.43
N LEU A 413 4.43 12.60 -30.07
CA LEU A 413 3.71 13.09 -31.23
C LEU A 413 4.50 12.77 -32.50
N PHE A 414 3.82 12.31 -33.53
CA PHE A 414 4.41 11.87 -34.78
C PHE A 414 3.64 12.39 -35.99
N SER A 415 4.38 12.66 -37.05
CA SER A 415 3.82 12.85 -38.39
C SER A 415 4.84 12.36 -39.43
N ALA A 416 4.40 11.53 -40.38
CA ALA A 416 5.22 11.06 -41.48
C ALA A 416 5.42 12.12 -42.57
N ASN A 417 4.61 13.20 -42.61
CA ASN A 417 4.58 14.23 -43.61
C ASN A 417 4.62 15.62 -43.00
N THR A 418 5.14 16.60 -43.74
CA THR A 418 5.19 17.99 -43.29
C THR A 418 3.82 18.70 -43.33
N SER A 419 2.87 18.19 -44.10
CA SER A 419 1.55 18.80 -44.35
C SER A 419 0.45 18.33 -43.38
N THR A 420 0.68 17.23 -42.62
CA THR A 420 -0.31 16.69 -41.68
C THR A 420 -0.03 17.18 -40.25
N ALA A 421 -1.07 17.35 -39.43
CA ALA A 421 -0.90 17.66 -38.03
C ALA A 421 -0.06 16.58 -37.33
N MET A 422 0.63 16.93 -36.26
CA MET A 422 1.29 15.95 -35.38
C MET A 422 0.24 15.44 -34.41
N GLU A 423 0.12 14.13 -34.33
CA GLU A 423 -0.83 13.46 -33.43
C GLU A 423 -0.10 12.37 -32.64
N PRO A 424 -0.72 11.84 -31.57
CA PRO A 424 -0.12 10.75 -30.80
C PRO A 424 0.31 9.59 -31.71
N VAL A 425 1.54 9.16 -31.58
CA VAL A 425 2.17 8.14 -32.45
C VAL A 425 1.32 6.88 -32.61
N ALA A 426 0.60 6.50 -31.57
CA ALA A 426 -0.25 5.31 -31.54
C ALA A 426 -1.54 5.44 -32.38
N GLN A 427 -1.93 6.66 -32.77
CA GLN A 427 -3.19 6.92 -33.49
C GLN A 427 -2.99 7.13 -35.00
N VAL A 428 -1.82 7.57 -35.43
CA VAL A 428 -1.60 8.10 -36.80
C VAL A 428 -0.73 7.18 -37.64
N ALA A 429 0.18 6.45 -37.04
CA ALA A 429 1.15 5.66 -37.79
C ALA A 429 0.52 4.39 -38.37
N SER A 430 0.81 4.09 -39.64
CA SER A 430 0.51 2.76 -40.20
C SER A 430 1.29 1.67 -39.48
N GLY A 431 0.83 0.41 -39.54
CA GLY A 431 1.51 -0.70 -38.86
C GLY A 431 3.02 -0.77 -39.14
N GLY A 432 3.42 -0.55 -40.40
CA GLY A 432 4.84 -0.51 -40.77
C GLY A 432 5.59 0.72 -40.25
N GLU A 433 4.94 1.88 -40.13
CA GLU A 433 5.54 3.09 -39.52
C GLU A 433 5.73 2.91 -38.02
N ILE A 434 4.73 2.36 -37.33
CA ILE A 434 4.81 2.04 -35.91
C ILE A 434 5.96 1.06 -35.63
N ALA A 435 6.11 0.03 -36.44
CA ALA A 435 7.20 -0.95 -36.31
C ALA A 435 8.58 -0.27 -36.41
N ARG A 436 8.75 0.68 -37.36
CA ARG A 436 10.01 1.45 -37.51
C ARG A 436 10.24 2.41 -36.35
N VAL A 437 9.21 3.08 -35.86
CA VAL A 437 9.28 3.91 -34.66
C VAL A 437 9.70 3.08 -33.44
N MET A 438 9.07 1.92 -33.23
CA MET A 438 9.41 1.04 -32.11
C MET A 438 10.83 0.48 -32.22
N LEU A 439 11.28 0.05 -33.40
CA LEU A 439 12.66 -0.38 -33.61
C LEU A 439 13.63 0.75 -33.25
N SER A 440 13.35 1.97 -33.70
CA SER A 440 14.19 3.13 -33.43
C SER A 440 14.23 3.49 -31.95
N LEU A 441 13.10 3.45 -31.24
CA LEU A 441 13.01 3.66 -29.79
C LEU A 441 13.77 2.57 -29.02
N LYS A 442 13.57 1.28 -29.38
CA LYS A 442 14.28 0.16 -28.74
C LYS A 442 15.79 0.25 -28.97
N ALA A 443 16.24 0.61 -30.17
CA ALA A 443 17.65 0.81 -30.47
C ALA A 443 18.25 1.98 -29.66
N MET A 444 17.49 3.05 -29.46
CA MET A 444 17.91 4.21 -28.67
C MET A 444 18.08 3.87 -27.19
N VAL A 445 17.09 3.20 -26.58
CA VAL A 445 17.15 2.82 -25.15
C VAL A 445 18.04 1.60 -24.91
N SER A 446 18.35 0.82 -25.96
CA SER A 446 19.15 -0.39 -25.84
C SER A 446 20.54 -0.14 -25.24
N GLY A 447 21.11 1.06 -25.39
CA GLY A 447 22.38 1.45 -24.76
C GLY A 447 22.33 1.56 -23.23
N ALA A 448 21.16 1.84 -22.65
CA ALA A 448 20.98 2.15 -21.24
C ALA A 448 20.31 1.04 -20.43
N VAL A 449 19.45 0.23 -21.08
CA VAL A 449 18.74 -0.88 -20.40
C VAL A 449 19.53 -2.18 -20.56
N LYS A 450 19.83 -2.85 -19.46
CA LYS A 450 20.49 -4.17 -19.46
C LYS A 450 19.48 -5.29 -19.66
N LEU A 451 18.85 -5.37 -20.84
CA LEU A 451 17.94 -6.44 -21.18
C LEU A 451 18.69 -7.55 -21.95
N PRO A 452 18.68 -8.81 -21.48
CA PRO A 452 19.48 -9.89 -22.08
C PRO A 452 19.09 -10.23 -23.51
N THR A 453 17.79 -10.33 -23.82
CA THR A 453 17.29 -10.80 -25.13
C THR A 453 16.13 -9.93 -25.62
N ILE A 454 16.17 -9.55 -26.90
CA ILE A 454 15.08 -8.85 -27.58
C ILE A 454 14.65 -9.71 -28.78
N ILE A 455 13.35 -9.97 -28.89
CA ILE A 455 12.77 -10.73 -30.01
C ILE A 455 11.86 -9.80 -30.82
N PHE A 456 12.15 -9.66 -32.09
CA PHE A 456 11.32 -8.93 -33.04
C PHE A 456 10.52 -9.92 -33.92
N ASP A 457 9.19 -9.86 -33.83
CA ASP A 457 8.29 -10.73 -34.56
C ASP A 457 7.57 -9.95 -35.66
N GLU A 458 7.91 -10.28 -36.92
CA GLU A 458 7.30 -9.73 -38.13
C GLU A 458 7.21 -8.20 -38.19
N ILE A 459 8.23 -7.50 -37.65
CA ILE A 459 8.29 -6.02 -37.66
C ILE A 459 8.58 -5.46 -39.06
N ASP A 460 8.90 -6.33 -40.01
CA ASP A 460 9.23 -6.05 -41.40
C ASP A 460 8.02 -6.04 -42.34
N THR A 461 6.79 -6.11 -41.80
CA THR A 461 5.56 -6.05 -42.58
C THR A 461 5.42 -4.72 -43.32
N GLY A 462 5.19 -4.75 -44.61
CA GLY A 462 5.04 -3.56 -45.46
C GLY A 462 6.33 -2.81 -45.78
N VAL A 463 7.48 -3.48 -45.56
CA VAL A 463 8.81 -2.93 -45.86
C VAL A 463 9.49 -3.78 -46.94
N SER A 464 10.34 -3.19 -47.74
CA SER A 464 11.07 -3.91 -48.79
C SER A 464 12.44 -3.30 -49.08
N GLY A 465 13.30 -4.09 -49.70
CA GLY A 465 14.56 -3.66 -50.30
C GLY A 465 15.50 -2.94 -49.30
N LYS A 466 15.87 -1.72 -49.64
CA LYS A 466 16.86 -0.91 -48.86
C LYS A 466 16.41 -0.59 -47.45
N ILE A 467 15.10 -0.48 -47.20
CA ILE A 467 14.59 -0.19 -45.84
C ILE A 467 14.77 -1.41 -44.96
N ALA A 468 14.42 -2.60 -45.42
CA ALA A 468 14.63 -3.86 -44.70
C ALA A 468 16.10 -4.08 -44.34
N GLN A 469 17.03 -3.77 -45.27
CA GLN A 469 18.46 -3.82 -45.00
C GLN A 469 18.87 -2.84 -43.89
N LYS A 470 18.32 -1.61 -43.89
CA LYS A 470 18.60 -0.63 -42.82
C LYS A 470 18.05 -1.06 -41.45
N MET A 471 16.87 -1.67 -41.40
CA MET A 471 16.32 -2.26 -40.18
C MET A 471 17.24 -3.36 -39.65
N ALA A 472 17.70 -4.25 -40.51
CA ALA A 472 18.61 -5.33 -40.14
C ALA A 472 19.97 -4.80 -39.58
N LEU A 473 20.51 -3.74 -40.15
CA LEU A 473 21.73 -3.09 -39.63
C LEU A 473 21.51 -2.51 -38.20
N ILE A 474 20.34 -1.93 -37.95
CA ILE A 474 20.01 -1.45 -36.58
C ILE A 474 19.92 -2.65 -35.62
N MET A 475 19.27 -3.76 -36.00
CA MET A 475 19.19 -4.96 -35.17
C MET A 475 20.58 -5.58 -34.91
N GLN A 476 21.45 -5.58 -35.93
CA GLN A 476 22.83 -6.05 -35.82
C GLN A 476 23.66 -5.15 -34.88
N GLU A 477 23.52 -3.82 -34.98
CA GLU A 477 24.13 -2.87 -34.05
C GLU A 477 23.69 -3.12 -32.60
N MET A 478 22.38 -3.35 -32.39
CA MET A 478 21.85 -3.72 -31.08
C MET A 478 22.45 -5.02 -30.54
N GLY A 479 22.65 -6.03 -31.41
CA GLY A 479 23.22 -7.33 -31.04
C GLY A 479 24.71 -7.27 -30.69
N ASN A 480 25.46 -6.33 -31.24
CA ASN A 480 26.92 -6.19 -31.01
C ASN A 480 27.30 -5.68 -29.61
N ASN A 481 26.36 -5.17 -28.85
CA ASN A 481 26.59 -4.53 -27.53
C ASN A 481 26.29 -5.49 -26.36
N ASN A 482 26.84 -6.70 -26.36
CA ASN A 482 26.57 -7.73 -25.35
C ASN A 482 25.08 -8.03 -25.17
N ARG A 483 24.34 -8.09 -26.27
CA ARG A 483 22.92 -8.40 -26.30
C ARG A 483 22.62 -9.46 -27.32
N GLN A 484 21.50 -10.09 -27.12
CA GLN A 484 20.95 -11.01 -28.08
C GLN A 484 19.71 -10.39 -28.73
N VAL A 485 19.73 -10.30 -30.04
CA VAL A 485 18.61 -9.87 -30.84
C VAL A 485 18.18 -11.03 -31.72
N ILE A 486 16.92 -11.42 -31.66
CA ILE A 486 16.32 -12.48 -32.48
C ILE A 486 15.25 -11.84 -33.34
N SER A 487 15.37 -11.92 -34.66
CA SER A 487 14.32 -11.45 -35.58
C SER A 487 13.64 -12.61 -36.31
N ILE A 488 12.32 -12.67 -36.16
CA ILE A 488 11.48 -13.55 -36.96
C ILE A 488 11.07 -12.78 -38.21
N THR A 489 11.51 -13.23 -39.38
CA THR A 489 11.39 -12.46 -40.63
C THR A 489 11.02 -13.35 -41.80
N HIS A 490 10.39 -12.74 -42.79
CA HIS A 490 10.17 -13.32 -44.13
C HIS A 490 10.98 -12.60 -45.21
N LEU A 491 11.79 -11.58 -44.83
CA LEU A 491 12.58 -10.81 -45.79
C LEU A 491 14.02 -11.30 -45.89
N PRO A 492 14.50 -11.65 -47.12
CA PRO A 492 15.85 -12.14 -47.33
C PRO A 492 16.93 -11.12 -46.94
N GLN A 493 16.66 -9.81 -47.03
CA GLN A 493 17.57 -8.75 -46.66
C GLN A 493 17.86 -8.75 -45.17
N ILE A 494 16.89 -9.10 -44.32
CA ILE A 494 17.05 -9.23 -42.87
C ILE A 494 17.73 -10.54 -42.54
N ALA A 495 17.29 -11.65 -43.17
CA ALA A 495 17.81 -12.97 -42.95
C ALA A 495 19.32 -13.08 -43.28
N ALA A 496 19.78 -12.35 -44.29
CA ALA A 496 21.18 -12.34 -44.70
C ALA A 496 22.13 -11.69 -43.67
N LEU A 497 21.66 -10.70 -42.88
CA LEU A 497 22.48 -9.97 -41.93
C LEU A 497 22.57 -10.64 -40.52
N GLY A 498 21.77 -11.68 -40.25
CA GLY A 498 21.89 -12.47 -39.03
C GLY A 498 23.25 -13.17 -38.94
N SER A 499 23.87 -13.16 -37.75
CA SER A 499 25.08 -13.96 -37.46
C SER A 499 24.74 -15.47 -37.43
N SER A 500 23.60 -15.80 -36.85
CA SER A 500 23.03 -17.16 -36.85
C SER A 500 21.67 -17.17 -37.55
N HIS A 501 21.37 -18.25 -38.24
CA HIS A 501 20.13 -18.41 -39.03
C HIS A 501 19.45 -19.72 -38.67
N TYR A 502 18.25 -19.63 -38.17
CA TYR A 502 17.40 -20.78 -37.83
C TYR A 502 16.25 -20.87 -38.81
N LYS A 503 15.88 -22.10 -39.20
CA LYS A 503 14.73 -22.36 -40.07
C LYS A 503 13.69 -23.19 -39.33
N VAL A 504 12.44 -22.73 -39.37
CA VAL A 504 11.28 -23.49 -38.88
C VAL A 504 10.61 -24.13 -40.07
N GLU A 505 10.46 -25.45 -40.02
CA GLU A 505 9.88 -26.28 -41.09
C GLU A 505 8.73 -27.11 -40.55
N LYS A 506 7.72 -27.36 -41.38
CA LYS A 506 6.66 -28.31 -41.09
C LYS A 506 6.95 -29.60 -41.82
N GLU A 507 6.74 -30.70 -41.15
CA GLU A 507 6.78 -32.03 -41.70
C GLU A 507 5.41 -32.70 -41.55
N GLU A 508 4.83 -33.15 -42.66
CA GLU A 508 3.61 -33.93 -42.60
C GLU A 508 3.98 -35.40 -42.40
N THR A 509 3.55 -35.96 -41.27
CA THR A 509 3.75 -37.38 -40.95
C THR A 509 2.43 -38.11 -40.94
N ALA A 510 2.45 -39.44 -40.90
CA ALA A 510 1.25 -40.26 -40.80
C ALA A 510 0.43 -40.01 -39.52
N GLU A 511 1.05 -39.39 -38.49
CA GLU A 511 0.45 -39.06 -37.21
C GLU A 511 0.01 -37.59 -37.11
N GLY A 512 0.21 -36.77 -38.15
CA GLY A 512 -0.14 -35.35 -38.21
C GLY A 512 1.05 -34.44 -38.54
N THR A 513 0.80 -33.14 -38.55
CA THR A 513 1.82 -32.13 -38.84
C THR A 513 2.71 -31.92 -37.63
N ARG A 514 4.03 -31.93 -37.84
CA ARG A 514 5.05 -31.63 -36.85
C ARG A 514 5.85 -30.39 -37.24
N SER A 515 6.23 -29.59 -36.27
CA SER A 515 7.10 -28.43 -36.48
C SER A 515 8.47 -28.68 -35.89
N HIS A 516 9.51 -28.42 -36.67
CA HIS A 516 10.91 -28.53 -36.27
C HIS A 516 11.63 -27.22 -36.52
N MET A 517 12.65 -26.94 -35.70
CA MET A 517 13.55 -25.81 -35.89
C MET A 517 14.98 -26.30 -35.86
N ARG A 518 15.79 -25.81 -36.78
CA ARG A 518 17.22 -26.13 -36.84
C ARG A 518 18.06 -24.93 -37.22
N GLU A 519 19.29 -24.91 -36.77
CA GLU A 519 20.28 -23.96 -37.24
C GLU A 519 20.78 -24.33 -38.63
N LEU A 520 20.94 -23.35 -39.51
CA LEU A 520 21.38 -23.55 -40.87
C LEU A 520 22.90 -23.40 -40.99
N THR A 521 23.53 -24.36 -41.73
CA THR A 521 24.93 -24.20 -42.17
C THR A 521 25.05 -23.08 -43.20
N GLN A 522 26.25 -22.60 -43.50
CA GLN A 522 26.47 -21.52 -44.48
C GLN A 522 25.90 -21.89 -45.89
N GLU A 523 26.04 -23.11 -46.32
CA GLU A 523 25.46 -23.57 -47.60
C GLU A 523 23.93 -23.59 -47.57
N GLN A 524 23.36 -24.05 -46.45
CA GLN A 524 21.91 -24.07 -46.26
C GLN A 524 21.35 -22.65 -46.20
N ARG A 525 22.07 -21.71 -45.60
CA ARG A 525 21.69 -20.29 -45.58
C ARG A 525 21.63 -19.68 -46.98
N VAL A 526 22.61 -19.96 -47.84
CA VAL A 526 22.58 -19.51 -49.25
C VAL A 526 21.34 -20.00 -49.94
N ASN A 527 21.02 -21.30 -49.79
CA ASN A 527 19.85 -21.90 -50.40
C ASN A 527 18.53 -21.31 -49.84
N GLU A 528 18.43 -21.14 -48.55
CA GLU A 528 17.25 -20.56 -47.90
C GLU A 528 17.00 -19.13 -48.39
N ILE A 529 18.05 -18.28 -48.37
CA ILE A 529 17.95 -16.90 -48.85
C ILE A 529 17.60 -16.86 -50.35
N ALA A 530 18.18 -17.75 -51.17
CA ALA A 530 17.83 -17.87 -52.59
C ALA A 530 16.36 -18.28 -52.77
N GLN A 531 15.86 -19.21 -51.96
CA GLN A 531 14.45 -19.61 -51.96
C GLN A 531 13.53 -18.45 -51.53
N MET A 532 13.91 -17.67 -50.55
CA MET A 532 13.19 -16.45 -50.12
C MET A 532 13.14 -15.39 -51.22
N LEU A 533 14.15 -15.32 -52.11
CA LEU A 533 14.23 -14.37 -53.22
C LEU A 533 13.42 -14.80 -54.45
N SER A 534 13.37 -16.09 -54.77
CA SER A 534 12.82 -16.61 -56.05
C SER A 534 11.55 -17.44 -55.85
N GLY A 535 11.17 -17.81 -54.63
CA GLY A 535 10.12 -18.78 -54.36
C GLY A 535 10.65 -20.23 -54.47
N ALA A 536 9.76 -21.17 -54.86
CA ALA A 536 10.06 -22.61 -54.86
C ALA A 536 11.19 -23.02 -55.82
N ASP A 537 11.30 -22.33 -56.97
CA ASP A 537 12.30 -22.64 -58.00
C ASP A 537 13.55 -21.79 -57.83
N VAL A 538 14.60 -22.39 -57.26
CA VAL A 538 15.87 -21.73 -57.03
C VAL A 538 16.71 -21.68 -58.29
N SER A 539 16.86 -20.50 -58.91
CA SER A 539 17.72 -20.26 -60.07
C SER A 539 19.16 -19.94 -59.66
N ASP A 540 20.12 -20.15 -60.61
CA ASP A 540 21.51 -19.75 -60.39
C ASP A 540 21.67 -18.26 -60.10
N ALA A 541 20.83 -17.39 -60.69
CA ALA A 541 20.78 -15.97 -60.41
C ALA A 541 20.34 -15.68 -58.97
N ALA A 542 19.35 -16.43 -58.44
CA ALA A 542 18.92 -16.31 -57.07
C ALA A 542 20.02 -16.75 -56.09
N LEU A 543 20.76 -17.81 -56.39
CA LEU A 543 21.91 -18.25 -55.61
C LEU A 543 23.04 -17.20 -55.58
N GLN A 544 23.31 -16.57 -56.72
CA GLN A 544 24.30 -15.49 -56.78
C GLN A 544 23.89 -14.28 -55.97
N ASN A 545 22.63 -13.83 -56.11
CA ASN A 545 22.08 -12.74 -55.33
C ASN A 545 22.11 -13.03 -53.81
N ALA A 546 21.82 -14.27 -53.42
CA ALA A 546 21.88 -14.71 -52.04
C ALA A 546 23.31 -14.61 -51.47
N ARG A 547 24.31 -15.04 -52.27
CA ARG A 547 25.73 -14.90 -51.89
C ARG A 547 26.14 -13.43 -51.74
N GLU A 548 25.74 -12.56 -52.68
CA GLU A 548 26.01 -11.12 -52.60
C GLU A 548 25.40 -10.47 -51.33
N LEU A 549 24.16 -10.84 -50.98
CA LEU A 549 23.52 -10.36 -49.74
C LEU A 549 24.28 -10.81 -48.49
N LEU A 550 24.75 -12.08 -48.46
CA LEU A 550 25.54 -12.64 -47.36
C LEU A 550 26.94 -12.00 -47.26
N ASP A 551 27.57 -11.66 -48.38
CA ASP A 551 28.90 -11.02 -48.41
C ASP A 551 28.83 -9.55 -47.96
N LEU A 552 27.71 -8.87 -48.15
CA LEU A 552 27.47 -7.55 -47.60
C LEU A 552 27.47 -7.57 -46.05
N SER A 553 27.11 -8.70 -45.44
CA SER A 553 27.14 -8.86 -43.97
C SER A 553 28.54 -8.99 -43.40
N LYS A 554 29.53 -9.44 -44.22
CA LYS A 554 30.93 -9.67 -43.81
C LYS A 554 31.87 -8.44 -44.00
N LYS A 555 31.41 -7.43 -44.76
CA LYS A 555 32.23 -6.23 -45.10
C LYS A 555 32.15 -5.10 -44.07
N LYS A 556 31.54 -5.30 -42.94
CA LYS A 556 31.54 -4.39 -41.78
C LYS A 556 32.06 -5.10 -40.53
#